data_703f1f333dccb24bd9f281a8dc3d5a0e
#
_entry.id   703f1f333dccb24bd9f281a8dc3d5a0e
#
_cell.length_a   1.000
_cell.length_b   1.000
_cell.length_c   1.000
_cell.angle_alpha   90.00
_cell.angle_beta   90.00
_cell.angle_gamma   90.00
#
_symmetry.space_group_name_H-M   'P 1'
#
loop_
_entity.id
_entity.type
_entity.pdbx_description
1 polymer ?
#
loop_
_entity_poly.entity_id
_entity_poly.type
_entity_poly.pdbx_seq_one_letter_code
_entity_poly.pdbx_strand_id
1 'polypeptide(L)' 'MITYYEEPFKEQAHIHSLDGKMDEITILGETVQGQQKVFIVDYDGIRCTAIFNCFTGTYYADDKFGIIKS' A
#
# COMPACT_ATOMS: atom_id res chain seq x y z
N MET A 1 12.08 1.39 9.66
CA MET A 1 11.10 1.38 10.77
C MET A 1 9.72 1.75 10.23
N ILE A 2 8.69 1.02 10.65
CA ILE A 2 7.33 1.27 10.20
C ILE A 2 6.62 2.15 11.23
N THR A 3 5.98 3.21 10.76
CA THR A 3 5.15 4.08 11.58
C THR A 3 3.69 3.78 11.30
N TYR A 4 2.97 3.25 12.29
CA TYR A 4 1.56 2.94 12.13
C TYR A 4 0.71 4.14 12.50
N TYR A 5 -0.35 4.38 11.72
CA TYR A 5 -1.30 5.45 12.00
C TYR A 5 -2.26 5.06 13.12
N GLU A 6 -2.64 6.02 13.94
CA GLU A 6 -3.65 5.78 14.99
C GLU A 6 -5.02 5.47 14.38
N GLU A 7 -5.33 6.11 13.26
CA GLU A 7 -6.60 5.94 12.58
C GLU A 7 -6.36 5.51 11.14
N PRO A 8 -6.32 4.20 10.88
CA PRO A 8 -6.20 3.71 9.51
C PRO A 8 -7.33 4.24 8.63
N PHE A 9 -7.04 4.46 7.37
CA PHE A 9 -8.02 5.02 6.44
C PHE A 9 -8.05 4.22 5.14
N LYS A 10 -9.15 4.32 4.41
CA LYS A 10 -9.38 3.57 3.18
C LYS A 10 -9.08 4.43 1.97
N GLU A 11 -8.47 3.81 0.96
CA GLU A 11 -8.16 4.45 -0.32
C GLU A 11 -8.34 3.47 -1.46
N GLN A 12 -8.58 4.00 -2.65
CA GLN A 12 -8.64 3.20 -3.86
C GLN A 12 -7.22 2.96 -4.38
N ALA A 13 -6.94 1.74 -4.79
CA ALA A 13 -5.63 1.37 -5.27
C ALA A 13 -5.74 0.38 -6.43
N HIS A 14 -4.75 0.43 -7.32
CA HIS A 14 -4.57 -0.63 -8.31
C HIS A 14 -3.97 -1.84 -7.60
N ILE A 15 -4.58 -3.00 -7.78
CA ILE A 15 -4.16 -4.23 -7.08
C ILE A 15 -3.34 -5.09 -8.03
N HIS A 16 -2.13 -5.45 -7.62
CA HIS A 16 -1.21 -6.21 -8.47
C HIS A 16 -1.78 -7.55 -8.91
N SER A 17 -2.37 -8.33 -7.99
CA SER A 17 -2.91 -9.64 -8.31
C SER A 17 -4.16 -9.59 -9.20
N LEU A 18 -4.78 -8.41 -9.34
CA LEU A 18 -5.94 -8.20 -10.18
C LEU A 18 -5.59 -7.50 -11.49
N ASP A 19 -4.35 -7.64 -11.96
CA ASP A 19 -3.85 -7.02 -13.19
C ASP A 19 -4.06 -5.51 -13.22
N GLY A 20 -3.92 -4.87 -12.06
CA GLY A 20 -4.03 -3.42 -11.95
C GLY A 20 -5.46 -2.89 -11.84
N LYS A 21 -6.45 -3.74 -11.65
CA LYS A 21 -7.81 -3.26 -11.41
C LYS A 21 -7.90 -2.56 -10.06
N MET A 22 -8.77 -1.55 -10.00
CA MET A 22 -8.94 -0.77 -8.77
C MET A 22 -9.77 -1.53 -7.75
N ASP A 23 -9.34 -1.48 -6.50
CA ASP A 23 -10.12 -1.95 -5.37
C ASP A 23 -9.72 -1.16 -4.13
N GLU A 24 -10.47 -1.30 -3.07
CA GLU A 24 -10.25 -0.56 -1.84
C GLU A 24 -9.20 -1.25 -0.96
N ILE A 25 -8.28 -0.45 -0.44
CA ILE A 25 -7.30 -0.90 0.54
C ILE A 25 -7.46 -0.09 1.82
N THR A 26 -6.96 -0.63 2.94
CA THR A 26 -6.88 0.10 4.22
C THR A 26 -5.43 0.43 4.48
N ILE A 27 -5.12 1.73 4.58
CA ILE A 27 -3.75 2.18 4.83
C ILE A 27 -3.51 2.19 6.33
N LEU A 28 -2.56 1.37 6.79
CA LEU A 28 -2.29 1.15 8.20
C LEU A 28 -1.10 1.96 8.71
N GLY A 29 -0.13 2.24 7.86
CA GLY A 29 1.07 2.96 8.26
C GLY A 29 1.98 3.23 7.08
N GLU A 30 3.20 3.69 7.39
CA GLU A 30 4.18 4.04 6.36
C GLU A 30 5.59 3.70 6.79
N THR A 31 6.46 3.52 5.81
CA THR A 31 7.89 3.36 6.04
C THR A 31 8.63 3.94 4.83
N VAL A 32 9.96 4.01 4.93
CA VAL A 32 10.79 4.50 3.82
C VAL A 32 11.76 3.38 3.43
N GLN A 33 11.79 3.10 2.13
CA GLN A 33 12.71 2.14 1.53
C GLN A 33 13.61 2.92 0.57
N GLY A 34 14.86 3.14 0.97
CA GLY A 34 15.75 4.01 0.23
C GLY A 34 15.19 5.43 0.22
N GLN A 35 14.84 5.94 -0.97
CA GLN A 35 14.24 7.27 -1.14
C GLN A 35 12.74 7.19 -1.43
N GLN A 36 12.16 5.98 -1.33
CA GLN A 36 10.76 5.75 -1.67
C GLN A 36 9.93 5.57 -0.42
N LYS A 37 8.84 6.34 -0.30
CA LYS A 37 7.85 6.11 0.76
C LYS A 37 6.98 4.93 0.37
N VAL A 38 6.85 3.97 1.29
CA VAL A 38 6.06 2.77 1.10
C VAL A 38 5.00 2.73 2.18
N PHE A 39 3.76 2.46 1.80
CA PHE A 39 2.65 2.35 2.73
C PHE A 39 2.40 0.90 3.10
N ILE A 40 2.08 0.68 4.37
CA ILE A 40 1.67 -0.64 4.86
C ILE A 40 0.15 -0.66 4.79
N VAL A 41 -0.39 -1.61 4.05
CA VAL A 41 -1.83 -1.66 3.79
C VAL A 41 -2.39 -3.06 4.03
N ASP A 42 -3.70 -3.10 4.21
CA ASP A 42 -4.45 -4.35 4.30
C ASP A 42 -5.38 -4.42 3.09
N TYR A 43 -5.28 -5.50 2.33
CA TYR A 43 -6.17 -5.76 1.22
C TYR A 43 -6.81 -7.13 1.43
N ASP A 44 -8.12 -7.14 1.67
CA ASP A 44 -8.91 -8.37 1.82
C ASP A 44 -8.32 -9.31 2.88
N GLY A 45 -7.89 -8.73 4.01
CA GLY A 45 -7.29 -9.48 5.10
C GLY A 45 -5.82 -9.81 4.92
N ILE A 46 -5.22 -9.43 3.80
CA ILE A 46 -3.81 -9.67 3.50
C ILE A 46 -3.01 -8.40 3.74
N ARG A 47 -2.00 -8.48 4.60
CA ARG A 47 -1.11 -7.33 4.82
C ARG A 47 -0.05 -7.29 3.73
N CYS A 48 0.03 -6.14 3.06
CA CYS A 48 0.94 -5.95 1.95
C CYS A 48 1.43 -4.50 1.92
N THR A 49 2.15 -4.13 0.87
CA THR A 49 2.68 -2.78 0.70
C THR A 49 2.02 -2.10 -0.49
N ALA A 50 2.02 -0.77 -0.45
CA ALA A 50 1.54 0.05 -1.55
C ALA A 50 2.43 1.25 -1.71
N ILE A 51 2.49 1.78 -2.93
CA ILE A 51 3.17 3.04 -3.22
C ILE A 51 2.17 4.01 -3.83
N PHE A 52 2.42 5.31 -3.63
CA PHE A 52 1.60 6.35 -4.23
C PHE A 52 2.27 6.84 -5.50
N ASN A 53 1.54 6.77 -6.62
CA ASN A 53 2.02 7.28 -7.89
C ASN A 53 1.49 8.68 -8.09
N CYS A 54 2.36 9.68 -8.00
CA CYS A 54 1.97 11.09 -8.12
C CYS A 54 1.57 11.47 -9.56
N PHE A 55 1.98 10.70 -10.56
CA PHE A 55 1.59 10.98 -11.94
C PHE A 55 0.14 10.62 -12.22
N THR A 56 -0.35 9.54 -11.61
CA THR A 56 -1.73 9.09 -11.76
C THR A 56 -2.61 9.53 -10.60
N GLY A 57 -2.00 9.92 -9.48
CA GLY A 57 -2.73 10.32 -8.27
C GLY A 57 -3.37 9.15 -7.55
N THR A 58 -2.90 7.93 -7.78
CA THR A 58 -3.48 6.72 -7.19
C THR A 58 -2.41 5.88 -6.50
N TYR A 59 -2.88 4.96 -5.64
CA TYR A 59 -2.02 4.00 -4.99
C TYR A 59 -1.92 2.72 -5.84
N TYR A 60 -0.79 2.03 -5.70
CA TYR A 60 -0.56 0.72 -6.31
C TYR A 60 -0.20 -0.26 -5.21
N ALA A 61 -1.08 -1.20 -4.92
CA ALA A 61 -0.88 -2.19 -3.87
C ALA A 61 -0.24 -3.45 -4.44
N ASP A 62 0.83 -3.90 -3.79
CA ASP A 62 1.59 -5.07 -4.21
C ASP A 62 1.27 -6.23 -3.28
N ASP A 63 0.07 -6.77 -3.40
CA ASP A 63 -0.42 -7.82 -2.54
C ASP A 63 0.20 -9.19 -2.84
N LYS A 64 0.86 -9.32 -3.99
CA LYS A 64 1.51 -10.57 -4.39
C LYS A 64 2.85 -10.79 -3.67
N PHE A 65 3.59 -9.71 -3.43
CA PHE A 65 4.92 -9.80 -2.83
C PHE A 65 4.93 -9.52 -1.33
N GLY A 66 3.81 -9.04 -0.79
CA GLY A 66 3.68 -8.81 0.65
C GLY A 66 4.43 -7.59 1.15
N ILE A 67 4.85 -7.62 2.43
CA ILE A 67 5.51 -6.50 3.08
C ILE A 67 7.00 -6.51 2.75
N ILE A 68 7.51 -5.38 2.25
CA ILE A 68 8.93 -5.19 2.03
C ILE A 68 9.60 -4.90 3.38
N LYS A 69 10.60 -5.69 3.74
CA LYS A 69 11.35 -5.47 4.98
C LYS A 69 12.34 -4.32 4.79
N SER A 70 12.30 -3.39 5.71
CA SER A 70 13.24 -2.26 5.70
C SER A 70 14.56 -2.61 6.38
#